data_308034554c91982b020b72b88346406d
#
_entry.id   308034554c91982b020b72b88346406d
#
_cell.length_a   1.000
_cell.length_b   1.000
_cell.length_c   1.000
_cell.angle_alpha   90.00
_cell.angle_beta   90.00
_cell.angle_gamma   90.00
#
_symmetry.space_group_name_H-M   'P 1'
#
loop_
_entity.id
_entity.type
_entity.pdbx_description
1 polymer ?
#
loop_
_entity_poly.entity_id
_entity_poly.type
_entity_poly.pdbx_seq_one_letter_code
_entity_poly.pdbx_strand_id
1 'polypeptide(L)'
;MEKTILKDLDVVEIQKYQQNRYPCLFIDYIDEVVVGKSAKGYKCLSYNEWYFPCHFADEPNMPGFIQSEMLVQVFLMTFLTIPENKGKKTAALNYNVKYKKKLVPGMRVDIEANLKSYRRGLAIGSAVGYVDGEEAVSAEFLIGIPDVLNQFKPKENK
;
A
#
# COMPACT_ATOMS: atom_id res chain seq x y z
N MET A 1 20.21 -13.79 11.11
CA MET A 1 20.03 -12.34 11.26
C MET A 1 18.70 -12.06 11.93
N GLU A 2 18.69 -11.25 12.97
CA GLU A 2 17.45 -10.81 13.60
C GLU A 2 16.61 -10.03 12.59
N LYS A 3 15.32 -10.34 12.53
CA LYS A 3 14.37 -9.61 11.68
C LYS A 3 13.99 -8.32 12.41
N THR A 4 14.16 -7.18 11.76
CA THR A 4 13.66 -5.91 12.29
C THR A 4 12.15 -5.87 12.17
N ILE A 5 11.48 -5.66 13.32
CA ILE A 5 10.01 -5.54 13.39
C ILE A 5 9.67 -4.14 13.89
N LEU A 6 8.81 -3.46 13.15
CA LEU A 6 8.20 -2.20 13.55
C LEU A 6 6.74 -2.46 13.92
N LYS A 7 6.24 -1.79 14.95
CA LYS A 7 4.87 -1.95 15.42
C LYS A 7 4.21 -0.59 15.67
N ASP A 8 2.89 -0.60 15.58
CA ASP A 8 2.05 0.52 16.00
C ASP A 8 2.42 1.86 15.32
N LEU A 9 2.50 1.84 13.99
CA LEU A 9 2.78 3.05 13.21
C LEU A 9 1.47 3.78 12.92
N ASP A 10 1.28 4.93 13.54
CA ASP A 10 0.20 5.84 13.21
C ASP A 10 0.44 6.58 11.89
N VAL A 11 -0.51 7.42 11.48
CA VAL A 11 -0.42 8.15 10.22
C VAL A 11 0.80 9.08 10.15
N VAL A 12 1.26 9.60 11.26
CA VAL A 12 2.46 10.48 11.31
C VAL A 12 3.72 9.66 11.07
N GLU A 13 3.82 8.49 11.68
CA GLU A 13 4.93 7.56 11.45
C GLU A 13 4.93 7.00 10.02
N ILE A 14 3.78 6.60 9.48
CA ILE A 14 3.64 6.11 8.10
C ILE A 14 4.21 7.13 7.11
N GLN A 15 3.91 8.41 7.29
CA GLN A 15 4.37 9.50 6.41
C GLN A 15 5.89 9.74 6.44
N LYS A 16 6.62 9.16 7.38
CA LYS A 16 8.08 9.17 7.37
C LYS A 16 8.69 8.18 6.36
N TYR A 17 7.91 7.19 5.95
CA TYR A 17 8.36 6.14 5.04
C TYR A 17 7.84 6.32 3.62
N GLN A 18 6.60 6.75 3.43
CA GLN A 18 6.02 6.97 2.11
C GLN A 18 5.59 8.42 1.88
N GLN A 19 5.66 8.87 0.62
CA GLN A 19 5.38 10.25 0.23
C GLN A 19 3.90 10.54 -0.03
N ASN A 20 3.02 9.54 0.09
CA ASN A 20 1.59 9.75 -0.08
C ASN A 20 1.04 10.67 1.02
N ARG A 21 0.22 11.63 0.62
CA ARG A 21 -0.39 12.64 1.51
C ARG A 21 -1.86 12.83 1.14
N TYR A 22 -2.66 13.33 2.10
CA TYR A 22 -4.03 13.72 1.80
C TYR A 22 -4.11 14.55 0.50
N PRO A 23 -5.05 14.26 -0.42
CA PRO A 23 -6.13 13.26 -0.35
C PRO A 23 -5.76 11.87 -0.91
N CYS A 24 -4.49 11.56 -1.09
CA CYS A 24 -3.99 10.32 -1.70
C CYS A 24 -3.31 9.35 -0.71
N LEU A 25 -3.43 9.57 0.59
CA LEU A 25 -3.06 8.59 1.61
C LEU A 25 -4.32 7.84 2.06
N PHE A 26 -4.38 6.52 1.79
CA PHE A 26 -5.58 5.70 1.95
C PHE A 26 -5.47 4.62 3.02
N ILE A 27 -4.50 4.73 3.93
CA ILE A 27 -4.37 3.86 5.09
C ILE A 27 -4.33 4.68 6.37
N ASP A 28 -4.83 4.12 7.47
CA ASP A 28 -4.94 4.83 8.75
C ASP A 28 -3.87 4.38 9.74
N TYR A 29 -3.48 3.11 9.70
CA TYR A 29 -2.62 2.52 10.70
C TYR A 29 -1.87 1.29 10.17
N ILE A 30 -0.66 1.08 10.66
CA ILE A 30 0.13 -0.13 10.44
C ILE A 30 0.36 -0.80 11.79
N ASP A 31 -0.20 -2.00 11.95
CA ASP A 31 -0.06 -2.78 13.18
C ASP A 31 1.35 -3.34 13.32
N GLU A 32 1.90 -3.88 12.22
CA GLU A 32 3.21 -4.51 12.22
C GLU A 32 3.85 -4.48 10.83
N VAL A 33 5.14 -4.24 10.80
CA VAL A 33 5.99 -4.49 9.63
C VAL A 33 7.13 -5.40 10.02
N VAL A 34 7.28 -6.52 9.31
CA VAL A 34 8.52 -7.28 9.28
C VAL A 34 9.32 -6.74 8.10
N VAL A 35 10.33 -5.92 8.39
CA VAL A 35 11.09 -5.16 7.38
C VAL A 35 11.64 -6.07 6.30
N GLY A 36 11.37 -5.73 5.03
CA GLY A 36 11.79 -6.53 3.88
C GLY A 36 10.98 -7.82 3.68
N LYS A 37 9.85 -7.99 4.36
CA LYS A 37 9.06 -9.23 4.28
C LYS A 37 7.55 -9.02 4.20
N SER A 38 6.95 -8.39 5.19
CA SER A 38 5.48 -8.28 5.29
C SER A 38 5.04 -7.06 6.08
N ALA A 39 3.79 -6.66 5.87
CA ALA A 39 3.16 -5.61 6.64
C ALA A 39 1.67 -5.94 6.88
N LYS A 40 1.15 -5.48 8.01
CA LYS A 40 -0.26 -5.55 8.38
C LYS A 40 -0.72 -4.17 8.79
N GLY A 41 -1.88 -3.77 8.31
CA GLY A 41 -2.46 -2.48 8.67
C GLY A 41 -3.94 -2.43 8.35
N TYR A 42 -4.55 -1.28 8.52
CA TYR A 42 -5.97 -1.15 8.24
C TYR A 42 -6.37 0.26 7.77
N LYS A 43 -7.54 0.31 7.16
CA LYS A 43 -8.29 1.51 6.81
C LYS A 43 -9.68 1.43 7.43
N CYS A 44 -10.11 2.49 8.12
CA CYS A 44 -11.48 2.68 8.56
C CYS A 44 -12.22 3.53 7.53
N LEU A 45 -13.32 3.03 6.99
CA LEU A 45 -14.11 3.72 5.98
C LEU A 45 -15.20 4.58 6.64
N SER A 46 -15.06 5.90 6.52
CA SER A 46 -16.07 6.87 6.92
C SER A 46 -16.73 7.49 5.71
N TYR A 47 -18.02 7.83 5.82
CA TYR A 47 -18.71 8.61 4.78
C TYR A 47 -18.06 9.98 4.51
N ASN A 48 -17.23 10.49 5.41
CA ASN A 48 -16.46 11.72 5.23
C ASN A 48 -15.29 11.59 4.24
N GLU A 49 -15.00 10.38 3.76
CA GLU A 49 -14.05 10.19 2.66
C GLU A 49 -14.62 10.80 1.37
N TRP A 50 -13.79 11.60 0.69
CA TRP A 50 -14.21 12.38 -0.47
C TRP A 50 -14.81 11.55 -1.63
N TYR A 51 -14.41 10.28 -1.76
CA TYR A 51 -14.84 9.42 -2.87
C TYR A 51 -16.22 8.79 -2.68
N PHE A 52 -16.76 8.72 -1.47
CA PHE A 52 -18.08 8.10 -1.25
C PHE A 52 -19.25 8.92 -1.84
N PRO A 53 -19.36 10.24 -1.63
CA PRO A 53 -20.47 11.01 -2.19
C PRO A 53 -20.52 11.01 -3.71
N CYS A 54 -19.39 10.83 -4.38
CA CYS A 54 -19.28 10.86 -5.84
C CYS A 54 -19.29 9.48 -6.51
N HIS A 55 -19.34 8.40 -5.70
CA HIS A 55 -19.25 7.04 -6.26
C HIS A 55 -20.07 6.00 -5.45
N PHE A 56 -21.39 6.00 -5.39
CA PHE A 56 -22.26 6.97 -6.03
C PHE A 56 -23.15 7.61 -4.97
N ALA A 57 -23.88 8.68 -5.33
CA ALA A 57 -24.69 9.43 -4.37
C ALA A 57 -25.75 8.57 -3.65
N ASP A 58 -26.40 7.65 -4.37
CA ASP A 58 -27.43 6.72 -3.87
C ASP A 58 -26.86 5.33 -3.48
N GLU A 59 -25.62 5.05 -3.81
CA GLU A 59 -24.94 3.79 -3.49
C GLU A 59 -23.44 4.03 -3.24
N PRO A 60 -23.06 4.63 -2.08
CA PRO A 60 -21.67 4.93 -1.80
C PRO A 60 -20.84 3.66 -1.65
N ASN A 61 -19.81 3.53 -2.47
CA ASN A 61 -18.82 2.47 -2.37
C ASN A 61 -17.44 2.96 -2.84
N MET A 62 -16.39 2.33 -2.30
CA MET A 62 -15.02 2.71 -2.60
C MET A 62 -14.67 2.36 -4.05
N PRO A 63 -14.23 3.35 -4.87
CA PRO A 63 -13.79 3.08 -6.23
C PRO A 63 -12.67 2.04 -6.30
N GLY A 64 -12.70 1.18 -7.33
CA GLY A 64 -11.73 0.10 -7.47
C GLY A 64 -10.28 0.58 -7.52
N PHE A 65 -9.99 1.70 -8.18
CA PHE A 65 -8.65 2.26 -8.23
C PHE A 65 -8.16 2.73 -6.85
N ILE A 66 -9.05 3.19 -5.97
CA ILE A 66 -8.71 3.56 -4.60
C ILE A 66 -8.50 2.31 -3.75
N GLN A 67 -9.28 1.24 -3.96
CA GLN A 67 -9.06 -0.04 -3.29
C GLN A 67 -7.67 -0.59 -3.60
N SER A 68 -7.24 -0.56 -4.85
CA SER A 68 -5.90 -1.00 -5.24
C SER A 68 -4.80 -0.12 -4.63
N GLU A 69 -5.02 1.18 -4.57
CA GLU A 69 -4.08 2.12 -3.95
C GLU A 69 -3.99 1.91 -2.43
N MET A 70 -5.11 1.68 -1.75
CA MET A 70 -5.14 1.33 -0.34
C MET A 70 -4.29 0.08 -0.05
N LEU A 71 -4.43 -0.96 -0.85
CA LEU A 71 -3.65 -2.19 -0.70
C LEU A 71 -2.17 -1.96 -0.95
N VAL A 72 -1.82 -1.22 -2.01
CA VAL A 72 -0.41 -0.98 -2.33
C VAL A 72 0.26 -0.14 -1.25
N GLN A 73 -0.43 0.79 -0.61
CA GLN A 73 0.18 1.62 0.42
C GLN A 73 0.57 0.83 1.68
N VAL A 74 -0.13 -0.25 2.02
CA VAL A 74 0.36 -1.21 3.03
C VAL A 74 1.53 -2.03 2.48
N PHE A 75 1.47 -2.46 1.22
CA PHE A 75 2.56 -3.18 0.57
C PHE A 75 3.85 -2.35 0.49
N LEU A 76 3.78 -1.04 0.22
CA LEU A 76 4.93 -0.13 0.21
C LEU A 76 5.73 -0.21 1.52
N MET A 77 5.05 -0.39 2.64
CA MET A 77 5.73 -0.46 3.94
C MET A 77 6.65 -1.66 4.06
N THR A 78 6.43 -2.73 3.31
CA THR A 78 7.29 -3.93 3.35
C THR A 78 8.73 -3.64 2.91
N PHE A 79 8.94 -2.68 2.00
CA PHE A 79 10.25 -2.35 1.46
C PHE A 79 10.69 -0.89 1.67
N LEU A 80 9.77 0.05 1.90
CA LEU A 80 10.15 1.42 2.28
C LEU A 80 10.64 1.53 3.72
N THR A 81 10.38 0.52 4.55
CA THR A 81 10.96 0.41 5.90
C THR A 81 12.37 -0.15 5.90
N ILE A 82 12.88 -0.67 4.78
CA ILE A 82 14.30 -0.92 4.60
C ILE A 82 15.02 0.45 4.69
N PRO A 83 16.04 0.62 5.56
CA PRO A 83 16.61 1.94 5.87
C PRO A 83 17.00 2.77 4.65
N GLU A 84 17.58 2.15 3.63
CA GLU A 84 18.04 2.83 2.39
C GLU A 84 16.89 3.34 1.53
N ASN A 85 15.67 2.83 1.74
CA ASN A 85 14.48 3.16 0.95
C ASN A 85 13.57 4.18 1.63
N LYS A 86 13.83 4.50 2.90
CA LYS A 86 12.98 5.38 3.70
C LYS A 86 12.70 6.71 3.01
N GLY A 87 11.42 7.05 2.85
CA GLY A 87 10.97 8.32 2.28
C GLY A 87 11.15 8.45 0.76
N LYS A 88 11.56 7.41 0.06
CA LYS A 88 11.69 7.44 -1.39
C LYS A 88 10.34 7.37 -2.08
N LYS A 89 10.24 8.04 -3.21
CA LYS A 89 9.06 7.97 -4.09
C LYS A 89 9.00 6.63 -4.79
N THR A 90 7.79 6.15 -5.03
CA THR A 90 7.52 4.89 -5.72
C THR A 90 6.74 5.14 -7.00
N ALA A 91 6.84 4.22 -7.94
CA ALA A 91 6.11 4.22 -9.20
C ALA A 91 5.45 2.86 -9.43
N ALA A 92 4.16 2.88 -9.74
CA ALA A 92 3.44 1.68 -10.14
C ALA A 92 3.86 1.25 -11.54
N LEU A 93 4.27 0.00 -11.69
CA LEU A 93 4.63 -0.59 -12.97
C LEU A 93 3.57 -1.59 -13.46
N ASN A 94 3.00 -2.37 -12.54
CA ASN A 94 1.91 -3.28 -12.85
C ASN A 94 1.07 -3.58 -11.61
N TYR A 95 -0.26 -3.59 -11.79
CA TYR A 95 -1.23 -4.05 -10.80
C TYR A 95 -2.14 -5.10 -11.43
N ASN A 96 -2.35 -6.19 -10.72
CA ASN A 96 -3.38 -7.18 -11.03
C ASN A 96 -4.31 -7.27 -9.81
N VAL A 97 -5.54 -6.78 -9.94
CA VAL A 97 -6.47 -6.61 -8.82
C VAL A 97 -7.73 -7.44 -9.04
N LYS A 98 -8.20 -8.10 -7.99
CA LYS A 98 -9.48 -8.82 -7.95
C LYS A 98 -10.37 -8.22 -6.88
N TYR A 99 -11.57 -7.81 -7.28
CA TYR A 99 -12.59 -7.22 -6.42
C TYR A 99 -13.67 -8.23 -6.11
N LYS A 100 -13.89 -8.57 -4.84
CA LYS A 100 -14.86 -9.59 -4.42
C LYS A 100 -16.04 -9.01 -3.68
N LYS A 101 -15.89 -7.91 -2.97
CA LYS A 101 -16.94 -7.24 -2.19
C LYS A 101 -16.89 -5.74 -2.40
N LYS A 102 -18.05 -5.10 -2.35
CA LYS A 102 -18.14 -3.65 -2.22
C LYS A 102 -17.61 -3.23 -0.86
N LEU A 103 -16.81 -2.19 -0.84
CA LEU A 103 -16.36 -1.53 0.38
C LEU A 103 -17.18 -0.27 0.58
N VAL A 104 -17.92 -0.21 1.67
CA VAL A 104 -18.91 0.84 1.97
C VAL A 104 -18.60 1.55 3.28
N PRO A 105 -19.16 2.76 3.50
CA PRO A 105 -18.95 3.48 4.76
C PRO A 105 -19.35 2.63 5.97
N GLY A 106 -18.57 2.73 7.05
CA GLY A 106 -18.73 1.97 8.29
C GLY A 106 -17.92 0.69 8.36
N MET A 107 -17.32 0.24 7.26
CA MET A 107 -16.44 -0.92 7.27
C MET A 107 -15.04 -0.57 7.75
N ARG A 108 -14.38 -1.53 8.37
CA ARG A 108 -12.92 -1.55 8.56
C ARG A 108 -12.33 -2.59 7.61
N VAL A 109 -11.31 -2.20 6.87
CA VAL A 109 -10.57 -3.10 6.00
C VAL A 109 -9.23 -3.42 6.65
N ASP A 110 -9.04 -4.67 7.05
CA ASP A 110 -7.77 -5.19 7.53
C ASP A 110 -6.95 -5.67 6.33
N ILE A 111 -5.68 -5.27 6.26
CA ILE A 111 -4.85 -5.49 5.07
C ILE A 111 -3.58 -6.23 5.48
N GLU A 112 -3.30 -7.31 4.76
CA GLU A 112 -2.06 -8.07 4.88
C GLU A 112 -1.29 -8.02 3.57
N ALA A 113 -0.03 -7.59 3.63
CA ALA A 113 0.86 -7.47 2.49
C ALA A 113 2.11 -8.33 2.66
N ASN A 114 2.55 -8.94 1.56
CA ASN A 114 3.73 -9.78 1.51
C ASN A 114 4.66 -9.38 0.37
N LEU A 115 5.92 -9.19 0.68
CA LEU A 115 6.98 -8.95 -0.29
C LEU A 115 7.55 -10.29 -0.75
N LYS A 116 7.43 -10.58 -2.05
CA LYS A 116 7.99 -11.77 -2.68
C LYS A 116 9.47 -11.57 -3.01
N SER A 117 9.80 -10.41 -3.56
CA SER A 117 11.18 -10.03 -3.86
C SER A 117 11.37 -8.52 -3.89
N TYR A 118 12.55 -8.09 -3.49
CA TYR A 118 13.02 -6.71 -3.67
C TYR A 118 14.45 -6.75 -4.19
N ARG A 119 14.67 -6.18 -5.36
CA ARG A 119 16.00 -6.12 -5.96
C ARG A 119 16.16 -4.90 -6.86
N ARG A 120 17.23 -4.13 -6.64
CA ARG A 120 17.62 -2.97 -7.48
C ARG A 120 16.48 -1.98 -7.73
N GLY A 121 15.67 -1.73 -6.70
CA GLY A 121 14.56 -0.79 -6.79
C GLY A 121 13.26 -1.38 -7.36
N LEU A 122 13.19 -2.69 -7.62
CA LEU A 122 11.97 -3.39 -8.02
C LEU A 122 11.44 -4.24 -6.87
N ALA A 123 10.20 -4.01 -6.50
CA ALA A 123 9.47 -4.77 -5.50
C ALA A 123 8.32 -5.55 -6.15
N ILE A 124 8.26 -6.84 -5.88
CA ILE A 124 7.20 -7.74 -6.32
C ILE A 124 6.54 -8.33 -5.09
N GLY A 125 5.24 -8.32 -5.06
CA GLY A 125 4.49 -8.92 -3.96
C GLY A 125 2.98 -8.79 -4.12
N SER A 126 2.28 -8.92 -3.00
CA SER A 126 0.83 -8.97 -2.98
C SER A 126 0.27 -8.37 -1.70
N ALA A 127 -1.02 -8.02 -1.74
CA ALA A 127 -1.78 -7.67 -0.55
C ALA A 127 -3.23 -8.14 -0.67
N VAL A 128 -3.85 -8.39 0.46
CA VAL A 128 -5.26 -8.79 0.57
C VAL A 128 -5.93 -7.91 1.62
N GLY A 129 -7.10 -7.38 1.28
CA GLY A 129 -7.98 -6.66 2.19
C GLY A 129 -9.13 -7.54 2.65
N TYR A 130 -9.35 -7.57 3.96
CA TYR A 130 -10.40 -8.35 4.62
C TYR A 130 -11.38 -7.43 5.33
N VAL A 131 -12.66 -7.78 5.26
CA VAL A 131 -13.72 -7.19 6.07
C VAL A 131 -14.37 -8.30 6.89
N ASP A 132 -14.35 -8.18 8.21
CA ASP A 132 -14.85 -9.21 9.14
C ASP A 132 -14.29 -10.61 8.84
N GLY A 133 -13.00 -10.68 8.51
CA GLY A 133 -12.28 -11.93 8.22
C GLY A 133 -12.51 -12.49 6.81
N GLU A 134 -13.37 -11.87 5.99
CA GLU A 134 -13.62 -12.30 4.61
C GLU A 134 -12.83 -11.45 3.61
N GLU A 135 -12.22 -12.10 2.64
CA GLU A 135 -11.50 -11.43 1.56
C GLU A 135 -12.45 -10.55 0.74
N ALA A 136 -12.16 -9.27 0.69
CA ALA A 136 -12.91 -8.28 -0.08
C ALA A 136 -12.21 -7.87 -1.38
N VAL A 137 -10.90 -7.75 -1.34
CA VAL A 137 -10.07 -7.33 -2.46
C VAL A 137 -8.67 -7.91 -2.32
N SER A 138 -8.07 -8.31 -3.44
CA SER A 138 -6.67 -8.77 -3.46
C SER A 138 -5.94 -8.21 -4.66
N ALA A 139 -4.62 -8.06 -4.53
CA ALA A 139 -3.80 -7.53 -5.61
C ALA A 139 -2.39 -8.12 -5.61
N GLU A 140 -1.82 -8.20 -6.82
CA GLU A 140 -0.41 -8.45 -7.06
C GLU A 140 0.22 -7.20 -7.65
N PHE A 141 1.45 -6.90 -7.25
CA PHE A 141 2.12 -5.65 -7.59
C PHE A 141 3.51 -5.85 -8.15
N LEU A 142 3.85 -5.00 -9.11
CA LEU A 142 5.23 -4.67 -9.47
C LEU A 142 5.40 -3.16 -9.27
N ILE A 143 6.22 -2.78 -8.29
CA ILE A 143 6.47 -1.39 -7.91
C ILE A 143 7.96 -1.08 -8.09
N GLY A 144 8.25 0.10 -8.63
CA GLY A 144 9.62 0.61 -8.74
C GLY A 144 9.90 1.75 -7.77
N ILE A 145 11.16 1.89 -7.38
CA ILE A 145 11.72 3.09 -6.77
C ILE A 145 12.58 3.78 -7.81
N PRO A 146 12.10 4.87 -8.48
CA PRO A 146 12.81 5.49 -9.60
C PRO A 146 14.26 5.89 -9.27
N ASP A 147 14.49 6.46 -8.08
CA ASP A 147 15.83 6.89 -7.66
C ASP A 147 16.83 5.71 -7.57
N VAL A 148 16.35 4.53 -7.20
CA VAL A 148 17.19 3.33 -7.15
C VAL A 148 17.33 2.73 -8.55
N LEU A 149 16.25 2.64 -9.32
CA LEU A 149 16.26 2.10 -10.68
C LEU A 149 17.22 2.88 -11.60
N ASN A 150 17.25 4.21 -11.48
CA ASN A 150 18.10 5.07 -12.29
C ASN A 150 19.61 4.81 -12.08
N GLN A 151 20.01 4.27 -10.93
CA GLN A 151 21.40 3.89 -10.66
C GLN A 151 21.87 2.70 -11.50
N PHE A 152 20.93 1.89 -12.01
CA PHE A 152 21.20 0.69 -12.79
C PHE A 152 20.91 0.84 -14.29
N LYS A 153 20.49 2.03 -14.74
CA LYS A 153 20.34 2.29 -16.17
C LYS A 153 21.72 2.34 -16.84
N PRO A 154 21.87 1.82 -18.07
CA PRO A 154 23.07 2.03 -18.85
C PRO A 154 23.34 3.53 -18.98
N LYS A 155 24.60 3.95 -18.78
CA LYS A 155 24.98 5.34 -19.09
C LYS A 155 24.81 5.52 -20.60
N GLU A 156 23.96 6.43 -21.02
CA GLU A 156 23.90 6.85 -22.42
C GLU A 156 25.28 7.41 -22.77
N ASN A 157 25.98 6.73 -23.70
CA ASN A 157 27.18 7.27 -24.28
C ASN A 157 26.78 8.49 -25.11
N LYS A 158 27.12 9.69 -24.60
CA LYS A 158 27.08 10.93 -25.38
C LYS A 158 28.11 10.91 -26.48
#